data_daad26673f799c3e0a12d8f84a5c7d7f
#
_entry.id   daad26673f799c3e0a12d8f84a5c7d7f
#
_cell.length_a   1.000
_cell.length_b   1.000
_cell.length_c   1.000
_cell.angle_alpha   90.00
_cell.angle_beta   90.00
_cell.angle_gamma   90.00
#
_symmetry.space_group_name_H-M   'P 1'
#
loop_
_entity.id
_entity.type
_entity.pdbx_description
1 polymer ?
#
loop_
_entity_poly.entity_id
_entity_poly.type
_entity_poly.pdbx_seq_one_letter_code
_entity_poly.pdbx_strand_id
1 'polypeptide(L)'
;MENQTAGLTRRSFLSGAALAGAGLAAFGLAGCSTPAQEEAPAAEGAATKPVILVTSFGTSYNTSRHITIGAIESDIREHYPDYDVRRAFTADTIIDILKEREGVEIDNVSTALDRVAADGVTELIVQPTHLMAGYEYTDLADALEEYKDKIATISLGEPLLTSDDDYTDVANAIAEDMARYDDGATAIVLMGHGTEHEANETYATMQAKFDELGMSQYFVGTVEAAPTCADVIAAAQEAGYTKAVLRPLMVVAGDHANNDMADTEDPESWASQFAAAGFEVQSCLEGLGQVSAIDDIYVAHVADAIAAAGK
;
A
#
# COMPACT_ATOMS: atom_id res chain seq x y z
N MET A 1 -43.66 -17.05 -21.19
CA MET A 1 -42.71 -18.10 -21.61
C MET A 1 -41.47 -17.84 -20.73
N GLU A 2 -41.45 -18.34 -19.48
CA GLU A 2 -40.97 -19.68 -19.09
C GLU A 2 -39.63 -20.01 -19.76
N ASN A 3 -38.55 -20.09 -19.03
CA ASN A 3 -38.05 -21.17 -18.19
C ASN A 3 -36.51 -21.00 -18.15
N GLN A 4 -35.67 -21.45 -17.29
CA GLN A 4 -35.72 -22.46 -16.25
C GLN A 4 -34.44 -22.30 -15.41
N THR A 5 -34.58 -22.39 -14.13
CA THR A 5 -33.56 -22.65 -13.13
C THR A 5 -32.98 -24.07 -13.33
N ALA A 6 -31.66 -24.20 -13.24
CA ALA A 6 -31.03 -25.51 -12.98
C ALA A 6 -29.98 -25.35 -11.86
N GLY A 7 -30.36 -25.82 -10.67
CA GLY A 7 -29.48 -26.05 -9.55
C GLY A 7 -28.60 -27.28 -9.80
N LEU A 8 -27.38 -27.25 -9.31
CA LEU A 8 -26.50 -28.40 -9.17
C LEU A 8 -26.13 -28.63 -7.73
N THR A 9 -26.55 -29.76 -7.27
CA THR A 9 -26.52 -30.35 -5.95
C THR A 9 -25.12 -30.75 -5.51
N ARG A 10 -24.95 -30.63 -4.17
CA ARG A 10 -23.87 -31.22 -3.35
C ARG A 10 -23.72 -32.70 -3.64
N ARG A 11 -22.46 -33.17 -3.77
CA ARG A 11 -22.13 -34.61 -3.56
C ARG A 11 -20.95 -34.70 -2.61
N SER A 12 -21.28 -35.23 -1.45
CA SER A 12 -20.43 -35.81 -0.43
C SER A 12 -19.60 -36.97 -1.00
N PHE A 13 -18.34 -37.07 -0.59
CA PHE A 13 -17.65 -38.37 -0.58
C PHE A 13 -17.07 -38.60 0.82
N LEU A 14 -17.73 -39.52 1.50
CA LEU A 14 -17.25 -40.22 2.68
C LEU A 14 -16.71 -41.59 2.24
N SER A 15 -15.75 -42.06 2.99
CA SER A 15 -15.46 -43.44 3.33
C SER A 15 -14.21 -44.08 2.72
N GLY A 16 -13.42 -44.62 3.62
CA GLY A 16 -12.46 -45.70 3.44
C GLY A 16 -11.59 -45.93 4.64
N ALA A 17 -12.16 -46.64 5.66
CA ALA A 17 -11.41 -47.15 6.80
C ALA A 17 -11.03 -48.64 6.55
N ALA A 18 -10.01 -49.11 7.23
CA ALA A 18 -9.84 -50.43 7.84
C ALA A 18 -8.41 -50.93 7.65
N LEU A 19 -7.76 -51.38 8.67
CA LEU A 19 -7.69 -52.46 9.64
C LEU A 19 -6.31 -53.09 9.57
N ALA A 20 -5.59 -53.08 10.61
CA ALA A 20 -5.35 -54.06 11.70
C ALA A 20 -4.12 -54.98 11.46
N GLY A 21 -3.31 -55.09 12.48
CA GLY A 21 -2.27 -56.12 12.61
C GLY A 21 -1.57 -56.04 13.95
N ALA A 22 -2.09 -56.78 14.93
CA ALA A 22 -1.49 -56.98 16.23
C ALA A 22 -0.39 -58.03 16.17
N GLY A 23 0.70 -57.84 16.91
CA GLY A 23 1.75 -58.79 17.16
C GLY A 23 2.38 -58.58 18.51
N LEU A 24 1.95 -59.36 19.46
CA LEU A 24 2.55 -59.54 20.79
C LEU A 24 3.72 -60.52 20.71
N ALA A 25 4.83 -60.21 21.30
CA ALA A 25 5.72 -61.21 21.93
C ALA A 25 6.67 -60.57 22.95
N ALA A 26 6.86 -61.27 24.00
CA ALA A 26 7.30 -60.89 25.32
C ALA A 26 8.78 -61.13 25.67
N PHE A 27 9.20 -60.47 26.74
CA PHE A 27 10.25 -60.81 27.72
C PHE A 27 11.75 -60.77 27.33
N GLY A 28 12.44 -59.94 28.07
CA GLY A 28 13.86 -60.01 28.31
C GLY A 28 14.33 -58.92 29.28
N LEU A 29 14.34 -59.24 30.59
CA LEU A 29 14.98 -58.46 31.64
C LEU A 29 16.48 -58.66 31.58
N ALA A 30 17.28 -57.61 31.44
CA ALA A 30 18.66 -57.56 31.97
C ALA A 30 19.24 -56.15 31.92
N GLY A 31 19.63 -55.61 33.06
CA GLY A 31 20.85 -54.86 33.24
C GLY A 31 20.78 -53.33 33.03
N CYS A 32 20.72 -52.60 34.14
CA CYS A 32 21.08 -51.18 34.24
C CYS A 32 22.48 -50.88 33.69
N SER A 33 22.54 -49.96 32.76
CA SER A 33 23.59 -48.96 32.66
C SER A 33 23.05 -47.83 31.82
N THR A 34 22.79 -46.71 32.47
CA THR A 34 22.39 -45.45 31.83
C THR A 34 23.58 -44.96 31.01
N PRO A 35 23.48 -44.86 29.69
CA PRO A 35 24.41 -44.05 28.94
C PRO A 35 24.04 -42.59 29.25
N ALA A 36 25.06 -41.78 29.57
CA ALA A 36 24.95 -40.35 29.56
C ALA A 36 24.32 -39.94 28.20
N GLN A 37 23.15 -39.29 28.24
CA GLN A 37 22.67 -38.57 27.06
C GLN A 37 23.69 -37.48 26.78
N GLU A 38 24.48 -37.70 25.74
CA GLU A 38 25.19 -36.65 25.05
C GLU A 38 24.09 -35.71 24.56
N GLU A 39 23.97 -34.53 25.19
CA GLU A 39 23.14 -33.45 24.68
C GLU A 39 23.62 -33.21 23.25
N ALA A 40 22.76 -33.53 22.28
CA ALA A 40 22.97 -33.09 20.89
C ALA A 40 23.17 -31.58 20.95
N PRO A 41 24.19 -31.04 20.25
CA PRO A 41 24.37 -29.62 20.17
C PRO A 41 23.04 -29.00 19.69
N ALA A 42 22.53 -28.02 20.44
CA ALA A 42 21.38 -27.22 20.03
C ALA A 42 21.61 -26.84 18.56
N ALA A 43 20.66 -27.20 17.69
CA ALA A 43 20.72 -26.79 16.31
C ALA A 43 20.91 -25.27 16.34
N GLU A 44 22.04 -24.79 15.84
CA GLU A 44 22.23 -23.38 15.60
C GLU A 44 21.02 -22.96 14.78
N GLY A 45 20.17 -22.08 15.35
CA GLY A 45 18.93 -21.65 14.72
C GLY A 45 19.29 -21.12 13.35
N ALA A 46 18.64 -21.62 12.31
CA ALA A 46 18.76 -21.04 10.98
C ALA A 46 18.50 -19.54 11.14
N ALA A 47 19.48 -18.72 10.74
CA ALA A 47 19.35 -17.28 10.82
C ALA A 47 18.02 -16.88 10.16
N THR A 48 17.16 -16.19 10.92
CA THR A 48 15.90 -15.69 10.36
C THR A 48 16.22 -14.70 9.25
N LYS A 49 15.50 -14.80 8.13
CA LYS A 49 15.66 -13.84 7.04
C LYS A 49 15.36 -12.42 7.57
N PRO A 50 16.08 -11.40 7.11
CA PRO A 50 15.69 -10.02 7.35
C PRO A 50 14.31 -9.77 6.76
N VAL A 51 13.59 -8.80 7.31
CA VAL A 51 12.21 -8.48 6.93
C VAL A 51 12.15 -7.10 6.30
N ILE A 52 11.41 -6.98 5.20
CA ILE A 52 10.87 -5.70 4.74
C ILE A 52 9.39 -5.68 5.11
N LEU A 53 9.00 -4.77 5.99
CA LEU A 53 7.60 -4.54 6.36
C LEU A 53 7.07 -3.37 5.53
N VAL A 54 6.24 -3.68 4.54
CA VAL A 54 5.55 -2.66 3.74
C VAL A 54 4.33 -2.19 4.51
N THR A 55 4.29 -0.91 4.87
CA THR A 55 3.20 -0.29 5.63
C THR A 55 2.41 0.65 4.76
N SER A 56 1.10 0.41 4.65
CA SER A 56 0.19 1.19 3.83
C SER A 56 -0.97 1.70 4.68
N PHE A 57 -1.59 2.83 4.31
CA PHE A 57 -2.88 3.20 4.90
C PHE A 57 -3.90 2.07 4.72
N GLY A 58 -3.89 1.47 3.53
CA GLY A 58 -4.81 0.42 3.15
C GLY A 58 -5.98 0.94 2.33
N THR A 59 -6.75 0.03 1.76
CA THR A 59 -8.02 0.30 1.11
C THR A 59 -8.94 -0.90 1.21
N SER A 60 -10.22 -0.65 1.37
CA SER A 60 -11.26 -1.69 1.35
C SER A 60 -11.69 -2.10 -0.06
N TYR A 61 -11.24 -1.41 -1.09
CA TYR A 61 -11.52 -1.71 -2.50
C TYR A 61 -10.54 -2.78 -3.00
N ASN A 62 -11.03 -4.02 -3.16
CA ASN A 62 -10.21 -5.19 -3.45
C ASN A 62 -9.37 -5.08 -4.71
N THR A 63 -9.98 -4.62 -5.80
CA THR A 63 -9.26 -4.46 -7.07
C THR A 63 -8.14 -3.43 -6.90
N SER A 64 -8.48 -2.24 -6.35
CA SER A 64 -7.49 -1.19 -6.10
C SER A 64 -6.35 -1.69 -5.20
N ARG A 65 -6.66 -2.34 -4.06
CA ARG A 65 -5.67 -2.90 -3.16
C ARG A 65 -4.68 -3.84 -3.85
N HIS A 66 -5.20 -4.70 -4.74
CA HIS A 66 -4.36 -5.69 -5.42
C HIS A 66 -3.45 -5.07 -6.47
N ILE A 67 -3.98 -4.14 -7.28
CA ILE A 67 -3.24 -3.56 -8.41
C ILE A 67 -2.40 -2.33 -8.03
N THR A 68 -2.46 -1.87 -6.78
CA THR A 68 -1.67 -0.77 -6.24
C THR A 68 -0.72 -1.27 -5.13
N ILE A 69 -1.20 -1.37 -3.89
CA ILE A 69 -0.39 -1.87 -2.76
C ILE A 69 0.24 -3.24 -3.08
N GLY A 70 -0.55 -4.13 -3.69
CA GLY A 70 -0.07 -5.45 -4.09
C GLY A 70 1.00 -5.41 -5.18
N ALA A 71 0.97 -4.44 -6.09
CA ALA A 71 1.99 -4.22 -7.11
C ALA A 71 3.31 -3.75 -6.46
N ILE A 72 3.27 -2.68 -5.66
CA ILE A 72 4.43 -2.18 -4.90
C ILE A 72 5.10 -3.30 -4.09
N GLU A 73 4.31 -4.09 -3.35
CA GLU A 73 4.84 -5.21 -2.57
C GLU A 73 5.44 -6.32 -3.44
N SER A 74 4.87 -6.54 -4.64
CA SER A 74 5.39 -7.53 -5.58
C SER A 74 6.74 -7.09 -6.14
N ASP A 75 6.87 -5.83 -6.50
CA ASP A 75 8.10 -5.27 -7.04
C ASP A 75 9.21 -5.23 -5.98
N ILE A 76 8.88 -4.85 -4.74
CA ILE A 76 9.83 -4.94 -3.63
C ILE A 76 10.27 -6.40 -3.42
N ARG A 77 9.35 -7.36 -3.47
CA ARG A 77 9.67 -8.79 -3.29
C ARG A 77 10.54 -9.33 -4.42
N GLU A 78 10.34 -8.87 -5.65
CA GLU A 78 11.14 -9.26 -6.80
C GLU A 78 12.57 -8.71 -6.71
N HIS A 79 12.72 -7.45 -6.29
CA HIS A 79 14.03 -6.79 -6.18
C HIS A 79 14.85 -7.25 -4.95
N TYR A 80 14.17 -7.65 -3.86
CA TYR A 80 14.80 -8.06 -2.60
C TYR A 80 14.46 -9.51 -2.20
N PRO A 81 14.84 -10.54 -3.00
CA PRO A 81 14.46 -11.94 -2.77
C PRO A 81 15.07 -12.54 -1.48
N ASP A 82 16.10 -11.91 -0.93
CA ASP A 82 16.74 -12.32 0.32
C ASP A 82 15.99 -11.86 1.57
N TYR A 83 15.03 -10.95 1.42
CA TYR A 83 14.16 -10.45 2.48
C TYR A 83 12.81 -11.19 2.49
N ASP A 84 12.20 -11.28 3.68
CA ASP A 84 10.81 -11.69 3.83
C ASP A 84 9.92 -10.44 3.79
N VAL A 85 9.15 -10.27 2.72
CA VAL A 85 8.32 -9.08 2.52
C VAL A 85 6.94 -9.30 3.13
N ARG A 86 6.65 -8.53 4.18
CA ARG A 86 5.41 -8.56 4.96
C ARG A 86 4.59 -7.30 4.76
N ARG A 87 3.31 -7.37 5.10
CA ARG A 87 2.34 -6.26 5.00
C ARG A 87 1.84 -5.86 6.38
N ALA A 88 1.64 -4.54 6.57
CA ALA A 88 0.79 -3.99 7.63
C ALA A 88 -0.03 -2.82 7.09
N PHE A 89 -1.20 -2.57 7.71
CA PHE A 89 -1.98 -1.37 7.45
C PHE A 89 -1.97 -0.44 8.66
N THR A 90 -2.01 0.89 8.40
CA THR A 90 -2.09 1.89 9.45
C THR A 90 -3.54 2.20 9.85
N ALA A 91 -4.51 2.03 8.94
CA ALA A 91 -5.92 2.31 9.20
C ALA A 91 -6.66 1.09 9.76
N ASP A 92 -6.89 1.06 11.09
CA ASP A 92 -7.67 -0.01 11.75
C ASP A 92 -9.08 -0.15 11.16
N THR A 93 -9.73 0.95 10.77
CA THR A 93 -11.05 0.93 10.13
C THR A 93 -11.07 0.13 8.83
N ILE A 94 -10.01 0.21 8.04
CA ILE A 94 -9.89 -0.57 6.80
C ILE A 94 -9.67 -2.06 7.13
N ILE A 95 -8.85 -2.36 8.13
CA ILE A 95 -8.61 -3.73 8.62
C ILE A 95 -9.93 -4.36 9.06
N ASP A 96 -10.72 -3.64 9.88
CA ASP A 96 -12.01 -4.12 10.38
C ASP A 96 -13.01 -4.38 9.25
N ILE A 97 -13.13 -3.46 8.28
CA ILE A 97 -14.00 -3.64 7.10
C ILE A 97 -13.61 -4.90 6.32
N LEU A 98 -12.32 -5.12 6.09
CA LEU A 98 -11.83 -6.28 5.34
C LEU A 98 -12.10 -7.58 6.09
N LYS A 99 -11.90 -7.58 7.40
CA LYS A 99 -12.17 -8.72 8.27
C LYS A 99 -13.66 -9.07 8.30
N GLU A 100 -14.53 -8.06 8.51
CA GLU A 100 -15.98 -8.27 8.61
C GLU A 100 -16.60 -8.68 7.26
N ARG A 101 -16.20 -8.03 6.18
CA ARG A 101 -16.80 -8.23 4.86
C ARG A 101 -16.28 -9.48 4.15
N GLU A 102 -14.99 -9.81 4.33
CA GLU A 102 -14.29 -10.79 3.49
C GLU A 102 -13.59 -11.89 4.30
N GLY A 103 -13.47 -11.72 5.62
CA GLY A 103 -12.68 -12.62 6.47
C GLY A 103 -11.17 -12.53 6.20
N VAL A 104 -10.72 -11.42 5.59
CA VAL A 104 -9.30 -11.16 5.35
C VAL A 104 -8.69 -10.55 6.61
N GLU A 105 -7.67 -11.21 7.15
CA GLU A 105 -6.91 -10.70 8.29
C GLU A 105 -5.64 -9.99 7.79
N ILE A 106 -5.50 -8.73 8.16
CA ILE A 106 -4.30 -7.91 7.91
C ILE A 106 -3.86 -7.36 9.26
N ASP A 107 -2.56 -7.45 9.52
CA ASP A 107 -2.00 -6.90 10.75
C ASP A 107 -1.98 -5.37 10.68
N ASN A 108 -2.29 -4.71 11.78
CA ASN A 108 -1.89 -3.33 11.96
C ASN A 108 -0.40 -3.26 12.33
N VAL A 109 0.15 -2.04 12.40
CA VAL A 109 1.59 -1.82 12.63
C VAL A 109 2.07 -2.53 13.90
N SER A 110 1.38 -2.36 15.02
CA SER A 110 1.81 -2.95 16.30
C SER A 110 1.79 -4.48 16.27
N THR A 111 0.75 -5.08 15.69
CA THR A 111 0.63 -6.54 15.55
C THR A 111 1.74 -7.09 14.64
N ALA A 112 2.02 -6.41 13.52
CA ALA A 112 3.09 -6.80 12.60
C ALA A 112 4.47 -6.74 13.29
N LEU A 113 4.75 -5.67 14.03
CA LEU A 113 6.00 -5.50 14.77
C LEU A 113 6.17 -6.54 15.89
N ASP A 114 5.10 -6.85 16.62
CA ASP A 114 5.11 -7.92 17.63
C ASP A 114 5.44 -9.27 17.01
N ARG A 115 4.90 -9.59 15.83
CA ARG A 115 5.21 -10.83 15.10
C ARG A 115 6.65 -10.87 14.63
N VAL A 116 7.16 -9.76 14.06
CA VAL A 116 8.56 -9.64 13.63
C VAL A 116 9.52 -9.88 14.81
N ALA A 117 9.23 -9.27 15.97
CA ALA A 117 10.03 -9.47 17.18
C ALA A 117 9.93 -10.92 17.73
N ALA A 118 8.72 -11.50 17.75
CA ALA A 118 8.49 -12.88 18.20
C ALA A 118 9.18 -13.93 17.31
N ASP A 119 9.29 -13.65 16.00
CA ASP A 119 9.99 -14.49 15.03
C ASP A 119 11.53 -14.41 15.19
N GLY A 120 12.04 -13.52 16.07
CA GLY A 120 13.47 -13.35 16.31
C GLY A 120 14.22 -12.69 15.15
N VAL A 121 13.52 -11.87 14.35
CA VAL A 121 14.12 -11.09 13.28
C VAL A 121 15.09 -10.07 13.85
N THR A 122 16.29 -9.99 13.30
CA THR A 122 17.35 -9.09 13.77
C THR A 122 17.52 -7.84 12.91
N GLU A 123 17.01 -7.86 11.67
CA GLU A 123 17.06 -6.73 10.73
C GLU A 123 15.66 -6.52 10.14
N LEU A 124 15.12 -5.33 10.37
CA LEU A 124 13.82 -4.89 9.89
C LEU A 124 13.98 -3.58 9.10
N ILE A 125 13.56 -3.64 7.85
CA ILE A 125 13.36 -2.45 7.02
C ILE A 125 11.86 -2.19 6.99
N VAL A 126 11.43 -0.96 7.25
CA VAL A 126 10.01 -0.58 7.19
C VAL A 126 9.85 0.39 6.03
N GLN A 127 9.08 0.01 5.01
CA GLN A 127 8.81 0.85 3.86
C GLN A 127 7.36 1.33 3.89
N PRO A 128 7.11 2.62 4.18
CA PRO A 128 5.79 3.19 4.06
C PRO A 128 5.43 3.41 2.58
N THR A 129 4.17 3.12 2.21
CA THR A 129 3.63 3.51 0.90
C THR A 129 2.84 4.82 0.99
N HIS A 130 3.09 5.63 2.00
CA HIS A 130 2.48 6.94 2.15
C HIS A 130 2.99 7.90 1.07
N LEU A 131 2.15 8.88 0.71
CA LEU A 131 2.52 9.91 -0.25
C LEU A 131 3.54 10.90 0.34
N MET A 132 3.42 11.22 1.64
CA MET A 132 4.17 12.26 2.35
C MET A 132 4.42 11.88 3.81
N ALA A 133 5.31 12.61 4.48
CA ALA A 133 5.60 12.47 5.90
C ALA A 133 4.55 13.22 6.77
N GLY A 134 3.30 12.70 6.76
CA GLY A 134 2.18 13.19 7.56
C GLY A 134 2.07 12.50 8.93
N TYR A 135 0.86 12.55 9.51
CA TYR A 135 0.58 11.93 10.82
C TYR A 135 0.89 10.44 10.82
N GLU A 136 0.44 9.68 9.81
CA GLU A 136 0.65 8.23 9.76
C GLU A 136 2.13 7.85 9.68
N TYR A 137 2.95 8.66 8.99
CA TYR A 137 4.39 8.44 8.95
C TYR A 137 5.05 8.73 10.31
N THR A 138 4.62 9.79 10.99
CA THR A 138 5.10 10.14 12.32
C THR A 138 4.72 9.07 13.34
N ASP A 139 3.47 8.62 13.34
CA ASP A 139 2.98 7.56 14.23
C ASP A 139 3.73 6.24 13.97
N LEU A 140 4.04 5.94 12.70
CA LEU A 140 4.85 4.78 12.34
C LEU A 140 6.27 4.89 12.90
N ALA A 141 6.91 6.06 12.75
CA ALA A 141 8.25 6.31 13.28
C ALA A 141 8.28 6.17 14.82
N ASP A 142 7.29 6.73 15.51
CA ASP A 142 7.14 6.63 16.96
C ASP A 142 6.92 5.17 17.41
N ALA A 143 6.10 4.41 16.69
CA ALA A 143 5.89 2.99 16.98
C ALA A 143 7.19 2.18 16.88
N LEU A 144 8.06 2.49 15.92
CA LEU A 144 9.34 1.79 15.75
C LEU A 144 10.31 2.01 16.93
N GLU A 145 10.24 3.17 17.58
CA GLU A 145 11.08 3.46 18.77
C GLU A 145 10.88 2.43 19.89
N GLU A 146 9.64 1.92 20.07
CA GLU A 146 9.32 0.94 21.11
C GLU A 146 9.93 -0.46 20.84
N TYR A 147 10.42 -0.70 19.64
CA TYR A 147 10.98 -2.00 19.24
C TYR A 147 12.51 -2.01 19.14
N LYS A 148 13.19 -0.90 19.34
CA LYS A 148 14.66 -0.78 19.26
C LYS A 148 15.42 -1.71 20.23
N ASP A 149 14.81 -2.04 21.35
CA ASP A 149 15.38 -3.00 22.32
C ASP A 149 15.06 -4.47 21.95
N LYS A 150 14.12 -4.73 21.02
CA LYS A 150 13.66 -6.05 20.62
C LYS A 150 14.24 -6.50 19.28
N ILE A 151 14.53 -5.59 18.38
CA ILE A 151 15.04 -5.82 17.03
C ILE A 151 16.37 -5.05 16.91
N ALA A 152 17.44 -5.76 16.57
CA ALA A 152 18.80 -5.20 16.62
C ALA A 152 19.02 -4.05 15.63
N THR A 153 18.40 -4.13 14.45
CA THR A 153 18.49 -3.11 13.41
C THR A 153 17.10 -2.81 12.89
N ILE A 154 16.69 -1.55 12.96
CA ILE A 154 15.46 -1.06 12.37
C ILE A 154 15.82 0.15 11.50
N SER A 155 15.36 0.15 10.24
CA SER A 155 15.49 1.29 9.33
C SER A 155 14.12 1.61 8.73
N LEU A 156 13.76 2.90 8.76
CA LEU A 156 12.52 3.42 8.17
C LEU A 156 12.85 4.06 6.82
N GLY A 157 12.18 3.60 5.78
CA GLY A 157 12.24 4.20 4.45
C GLY A 157 11.42 5.48 4.36
N GLU A 158 11.71 6.27 3.35
CA GLU A 158 11.01 7.53 3.09
C GLU A 158 9.65 7.30 2.41
N PRO A 159 8.67 8.18 2.60
CA PRO A 159 7.44 8.19 1.81
C PRO A 159 7.72 8.65 0.38
N LEU A 160 6.72 8.57 -0.52
CA LEU A 160 6.91 8.79 -1.96
C LEU A 160 7.51 10.16 -2.31
N LEU A 161 7.04 11.23 -1.66
CA LEU A 161 7.42 12.61 -1.96
C LEU A 161 8.25 13.19 -0.82
N THR A 162 9.55 13.04 -0.88
CA THR A 162 10.50 13.49 0.14
C THR A 162 11.55 14.43 -0.44
N SER A 163 12.23 14.03 -1.50
CA SER A 163 13.30 14.79 -2.13
C SER A 163 12.82 15.52 -3.39
N ASP A 164 13.60 16.50 -3.87
CA ASP A 164 13.33 17.20 -5.13
C ASP A 164 13.35 16.25 -6.34
N ASP A 165 14.21 15.23 -6.29
CA ASP A 165 14.28 14.19 -7.32
C ASP A 165 13.00 13.34 -7.32
N ASP A 166 12.44 13.00 -6.15
CA ASP A 166 11.17 12.26 -6.04
C ASP A 166 10.02 13.04 -6.69
N TYR A 167 9.91 14.35 -6.40
CA TYR A 167 8.89 15.19 -7.03
C TYR A 167 9.04 15.24 -8.54
N THR A 168 10.27 15.27 -9.04
CA THR A 168 10.57 15.26 -10.47
C THR A 168 10.18 13.93 -11.10
N ASP A 169 10.57 12.82 -10.50
CA ASP A 169 10.31 11.48 -11.00
C ASP A 169 8.82 11.14 -10.96
N VAL A 170 8.13 11.51 -9.88
CA VAL A 170 6.67 11.36 -9.76
C VAL A 170 5.93 12.21 -10.79
N ALA A 171 6.35 13.48 -11.02
CA ALA A 171 5.74 14.32 -12.04
C ALA A 171 5.88 13.71 -13.45
N ASN A 172 7.07 13.22 -13.77
CA ASN A 172 7.33 12.58 -15.06
C ASN A 172 6.54 11.27 -15.21
N ALA A 173 6.50 10.43 -14.17
CA ALA A 173 5.75 9.18 -14.18
C ALA A 173 4.24 9.40 -14.37
N ILE A 174 3.67 10.41 -13.68
CA ILE A 174 2.28 10.80 -13.87
C ILE A 174 2.06 11.32 -15.29
N ALA A 175 2.96 12.16 -15.81
CA ALA A 175 2.84 12.74 -17.14
C ALA A 175 2.90 11.67 -18.24
N GLU A 176 3.76 10.67 -18.11
CA GLU A 176 3.85 9.55 -19.05
C GLU A 176 2.56 8.71 -19.02
N ASP A 177 2.06 8.36 -17.85
CA ASP A 177 0.84 7.57 -17.70
C ASP A 177 -0.41 8.33 -18.17
N MET A 178 -0.47 9.65 -17.92
CA MET A 178 -1.57 10.52 -18.36
C MET A 178 -1.47 11.00 -19.81
N ALA A 179 -0.40 10.66 -20.52
CA ALA A 179 -0.18 11.12 -21.92
C ALA A 179 -1.35 10.77 -22.86
N ARG A 180 -2.09 9.68 -22.57
CA ARG A 180 -3.30 9.28 -23.30
C ARG A 180 -4.45 10.32 -23.23
N TYR A 181 -4.42 11.21 -22.25
CA TYR A 181 -5.41 12.27 -22.03
C TYR A 181 -4.89 13.66 -22.37
N ASP A 182 -3.58 13.79 -22.59
CA ASP A 182 -2.92 15.05 -22.91
C ASP A 182 -3.07 15.36 -24.40
N ASP A 183 -4.14 16.06 -24.74
CA ASP A 183 -4.43 16.55 -26.10
C ASP A 183 -4.07 18.04 -26.28
N GLY A 184 -3.40 18.65 -25.29
CA GLY A 184 -3.07 20.09 -25.25
C GLY A 184 -4.25 21.01 -24.99
N ALA A 185 -5.46 20.47 -24.77
CA ALA A 185 -6.71 21.20 -24.53
C ALA A 185 -7.47 20.72 -23.30
N THR A 186 -6.97 19.65 -22.65
CA THR A 186 -7.56 19.02 -21.47
C THR A 186 -6.72 19.32 -20.24
N ALA A 187 -7.35 19.83 -19.18
CA ALA A 187 -6.71 19.95 -17.86
C ALA A 187 -6.59 18.56 -17.22
N ILE A 188 -5.42 18.24 -16.71
CA ILE A 188 -5.19 17.06 -15.89
C ILE A 188 -5.26 17.49 -14.42
N VAL A 189 -6.30 17.05 -13.73
CA VAL A 189 -6.60 17.47 -12.36
C VAL A 189 -6.29 16.34 -11.40
N LEU A 190 -5.35 16.59 -10.50
CA LEU A 190 -4.87 15.65 -9.52
C LEU A 190 -5.48 15.94 -8.15
N MET A 191 -6.29 15.03 -7.64
CA MET A 191 -6.98 15.16 -6.37
C MET A 191 -6.24 14.39 -5.27
N GLY A 192 -5.58 15.11 -4.37
CA GLY A 192 -5.02 14.56 -3.13
C GLY A 192 -6.05 14.48 -2.00
N HIS A 193 -5.69 13.79 -0.91
CA HIS A 193 -6.52 13.74 0.29
C HIS A 193 -6.60 15.11 0.98
N GLY A 194 -5.46 15.70 1.23
CA GLY A 194 -5.33 16.89 2.09
C GLY A 194 -5.15 16.52 3.55
N THR A 195 -4.57 17.42 4.34
CA THR A 195 -4.36 17.23 5.77
C THR A 195 -4.19 18.56 6.49
N GLU A 196 -4.50 18.61 7.79
CA GLU A 196 -4.16 19.75 8.65
C GLU A 196 -2.68 19.76 9.08
N HIS A 197 -1.95 18.66 8.81
CA HIS A 197 -0.52 18.56 9.07
C HIS A 197 0.28 19.48 8.14
N GLU A 198 1.47 19.98 8.59
CA GLU A 198 2.35 20.79 7.75
C GLU A 198 2.77 20.11 6.44
N ALA A 199 2.77 18.76 6.40
CA ALA A 199 3.00 17.99 5.18
C ALA A 199 1.99 18.27 4.05
N ASN A 200 0.91 19.02 4.29
CA ASN A 200 0.00 19.48 3.24
C ASN A 200 0.70 20.36 2.20
N GLU A 201 1.83 20.98 2.57
CA GLU A 201 2.69 21.73 1.63
C GLU A 201 3.21 20.87 0.46
N THR A 202 3.24 19.55 0.60
CA THR A 202 3.56 18.59 -0.47
C THR A 202 2.73 18.82 -1.73
N TYR A 203 1.45 19.18 -1.60
CA TYR A 203 0.58 19.42 -2.75
C TYR A 203 0.96 20.70 -3.50
N ALA A 204 1.31 21.77 -2.77
CA ALA A 204 1.80 22.99 -3.38
C ALA A 204 3.19 22.78 -4.03
N THR A 205 4.05 21.99 -3.41
CA THR A 205 5.36 21.62 -3.96
C THR A 205 5.20 20.80 -5.25
N MET A 206 4.26 19.86 -5.28
CA MET A 206 3.96 19.05 -6.46
C MET A 206 3.43 19.92 -7.60
N GLN A 207 2.54 20.90 -7.33
CA GLN A 207 2.09 21.88 -8.33
C GLN A 207 3.27 22.69 -8.87
N ALA A 208 4.11 23.22 -7.97
CA ALA A 208 5.30 23.99 -8.39
C ALA A 208 6.25 23.15 -9.25
N LYS A 209 6.37 21.85 -8.99
CA LYS A 209 7.19 20.96 -9.80
C LYS A 209 6.62 20.76 -11.21
N PHE A 210 5.31 20.59 -11.37
CA PHE A 210 4.68 20.57 -12.69
C PHE A 210 4.91 21.86 -13.45
N ASP A 211 4.80 23.02 -12.78
CA ASP A 211 5.05 24.33 -13.37
C ASP A 211 6.52 24.48 -13.80
N GLU A 212 7.48 24.05 -12.97
CA GLU A 212 8.91 24.05 -13.28
C GLU A 212 9.25 23.22 -14.50
N LEU A 213 8.60 22.05 -14.64
CA LEU A 213 8.78 21.14 -15.76
C LEU A 213 8.03 21.59 -17.03
N GLY A 214 7.29 22.71 -16.96
CA GLY A 214 6.52 23.25 -18.07
C GLY A 214 5.22 22.50 -18.36
N MET A 215 4.74 21.71 -17.42
CA MET A 215 3.53 20.90 -17.52
C MET A 215 2.30 21.70 -17.06
N SER A 216 2.01 22.81 -17.72
CA SER A 216 1.01 23.81 -17.33
C SER A 216 -0.44 23.32 -17.37
N GLN A 217 -0.71 22.12 -17.91
CA GLN A 217 -2.02 21.48 -17.95
C GLN A 217 -2.34 20.69 -16.67
N TYR A 218 -1.40 20.55 -15.73
CA TYR A 218 -1.57 19.82 -14.47
C TYR A 218 -2.00 20.76 -13.34
N PHE A 219 -3.03 20.38 -12.63
CA PHE A 219 -3.60 21.14 -11.50
C PHE A 219 -3.73 20.21 -10.29
N VAL A 220 -3.19 20.62 -9.16
CA VAL A 220 -3.21 19.85 -7.93
C VAL A 220 -4.14 20.49 -6.91
N GLY A 221 -5.02 19.71 -6.32
CA GLY A 221 -5.84 20.14 -5.19
C GLY A 221 -6.16 18.99 -4.25
N THR A 222 -6.94 19.25 -3.21
CA THR A 222 -7.21 18.28 -2.13
C THR A 222 -8.68 18.26 -1.74
N VAL A 223 -9.12 17.10 -1.17
CA VAL A 223 -10.49 16.92 -0.65
C VAL A 223 -10.67 17.68 0.65
N GLU A 224 -9.76 17.52 1.61
CA GLU A 224 -9.94 17.95 3.00
C GLU A 224 -9.17 19.22 3.37
N ALA A 225 -8.38 19.80 2.43
CA ALA A 225 -7.56 20.98 2.71
C ALA A 225 -7.48 21.90 1.49
N ALA A 226 -6.57 22.87 1.50
CA ALA A 226 -6.26 23.71 0.35
C ALA A 226 -5.06 23.13 -0.43
N PRO A 227 -5.02 23.30 -1.77
CA PRO A 227 -6.05 23.94 -2.61
C PRO A 227 -7.33 23.12 -2.71
N THR A 228 -8.48 23.78 -2.65
CA THR A 228 -9.80 23.14 -2.74
C THR A 228 -10.21 22.85 -4.20
N CYS A 229 -11.26 22.04 -4.39
CA CYS A 229 -11.87 21.85 -5.71
C CYS A 229 -12.20 23.18 -6.40
N ALA A 230 -12.75 24.15 -5.68
CA ALA A 230 -13.09 25.47 -6.22
C ALA A 230 -11.85 26.26 -6.68
N ASP A 231 -10.74 26.16 -5.95
CA ASP A 231 -9.48 26.81 -6.33
C ASP A 231 -8.94 26.21 -7.64
N VAL A 232 -8.99 24.87 -7.77
CA VAL A 232 -8.54 24.16 -8.96
C VAL A 232 -9.42 24.47 -10.18
N ILE A 233 -10.75 24.51 -9.99
CA ILE A 233 -11.70 24.92 -11.05
C ILE A 233 -11.35 26.32 -11.54
N ALA A 234 -11.15 27.28 -10.62
CA ALA A 234 -10.83 28.66 -10.96
C ALA A 234 -9.51 28.75 -11.75
N ALA A 235 -8.47 28.05 -11.32
CA ALA A 235 -7.17 28.01 -11.98
C ALA A 235 -7.28 27.41 -13.40
N ALA A 236 -7.99 26.30 -13.57
CA ALA A 236 -8.18 25.66 -14.87
C ALA A 236 -9.00 26.55 -15.83
N GLN A 237 -10.01 27.29 -15.32
CA GLN A 237 -10.77 28.26 -16.10
C GLN A 237 -9.92 29.46 -16.52
N GLU A 238 -9.10 30.00 -15.62
CA GLU A 238 -8.19 31.11 -15.90
C GLU A 238 -7.16 30.72 -16.99
N ALA A 239 -6.70 29.46 -16.94
CA ALA A 239 -5.82 28.89 -17.97
C ALA A 239 -6.54 28.59 -19.30
N GLY A 240 -7.87 28.73 -19.37
CA GLY A 240 -8.68 28.60 -20.57
C GLY A 240 -9.13 27.18 -20.91
N TYR A 241 -9.00 26.23 -19.98
CA TYR A 241 -9.47 24.86 -20.19
C TYR A 241 -10.99 24.76 -20.07
N THR A 242 -11.57 23.86 -20.88
CA THR A 242 -12.99 23.53 -20.88
C THR A 242 -13.23 22.03 -20.76
N LYS A 243 -12.16 21.25 -20.73
CA LYS A 243 -12.17 19.81 -20.47
C LYS A 243 -11.27 19.51 -19.28
N ALA A 244 -11.64 18.52 -18.50
CA ALA A 244 -10.84 18.05 -17.36
C ALA A 244 -10.87 16.53 -17.26
N VAL A 245 -9.72 15.96 -16.97
CA VAL A 245 -9.59 14.57 -16.51
C VAL A 245 -9.19 14.61 -15.05
N LEU A 246 -10.00 14.03 -14.18
CA LEU A 246 -9.78 13.95 -12.75
C LEU A 246 -9.09 12.62 -12.41
N ARG A 247 -8.03 12.66 -11.61
CA ARG A 247 -7.28 11.49 -11.15
C ARG A 247 -6.89 11.65 -9.68
N PRO A 248 -6.90 10.57 -8.86
CA PRO A 248 -6.40 10.67 -7.49
C PRO A 248 -4.86 10.86 -7.49
N LEU A 249 -4.37 11.84 -6.73
CA LEU A 249 -2.98 11.96 -6.31
C LEU A 249 -2.83 11.20 -4.98
N MET A 250 -3.11 9.92 -5.05
CA MET A 250 -3.11 8.97 -3.93
C MET A 250 -2.61 7.62 -4.44
N VAL A 251 -1.95 6.86 -3.59
CA VAL A 251 -1.40 5.53 -3.96
C VAL A 251 -2.50 4.58 -4.40
N VAL A 252 -3.68 4.68 -3.79
CA VAL A 252 -4.84 3.84 -4.09
C VAL A 252 -5.99 4.70 -4.65
N ALA A 253 -6.79 4.14 -5.56
CA ALA A 253 -8.09 4.69 -5.93
C ALA A 253 -9.14 4.02 -5.02
N GLY A 254 -9.32 4.57 -3.82
CA GLY A 254 -10.22 4.08 -2.78
C GLY A 254 -11.52 4.88 -2.71
N ASP A 255 -11.99 5.10 -1.48
CA ASP A 255 -13.26 5.76 -1.19
C ASP A 255 -13.31 7.18 -1.77
N HIS A 256 -12.34 8.03 -1.45
CA HIS A 256 -12.28 9.40 -1.97
C HIS A 256 -12.27 9.46 -3.50
N ALA A 257 -11.57 8.55 -4.18
CA ALA A 257 -11.54 8.53 -5.64
C ALA A 257 -12.90 8.14 -6.24
N ASN A 258 -13.63 7.24 -5.60
CA ASN A 258 -14.92 6.77 -6.10
C ASN A 258 -16.07 7.71 -5.73
N ASN A 259 -16.07 8.27 -4.52
CA ASN A 259 -17.17 9.08 -3.99
C ASN A 259 -16.87 10.58 -4.18
N ASP A 260 -15.84 11.13 -3.51
CA ASP A 260 -15.57 12.56 -3.53
C ASP A 260 -15.06 13.08 -4.88
N MET A 261 -14.39 12.22 -5.68
CA MET A 261 -13.91 12.62 -6.99
C MET A 261 -14.90 12.30 -8.12
N ALA A 262 -15.33 11.04 -8.24
CA ALA A 262 -15.92 10.53 -9.47
C ALA A 262 -17.44 10.33 -9.45
N ASP A 263 -18.11 10.42 -8.30
CA ASP A 263 -19.56 10.23 -8.19
C ASP A 263 -20.30 11.37 -8.89
N THR A 264 -20.98 11.06 -10.00
CA THR A 264 -21.75 12.05 -10.77
C THR A 264 -23.16 12.29 -10.23
N GLU A 265 -23.60 11.52 -9.23
CA GLU A 265 -24.90 11.71 -8.54
C GLU A 265 -24.75 12.59 -7.30
N ASP A 266 -23.56 12.67 -6.72
CA ASP A 266 -23.27 13.58 -5.61
C ASP A 266 -22.89 14.98 -6.13
N PRO A 267 -23.67 16.04 -5.81
CA PRO A 267 -23.35 17.40 -6.23
C PRO A 267 -22.06 17.97 -5.62
N GLU A 268 -21.58 17.40 -4.50
CA GLU A 268 -20.37 17.83 -3.82
C GLU A 268 -19.11 17.14 -4.39
N SER A 269 -19.25 16.11 -5.23
CA SER A 269 -18.12 15.47 -5.87
C SER A 269 -17.40 16.42 -6.83
N TRP A 270 -16.10 16.19 -7.04
CA TRP A 270 -15.31 16.98 -7.99
C TRP A 270 -15.85 16.89 -9.40
N ALA A 271 -16.27 15.70 -9.84
CA ALA A 271 -16.86 15.50 -11.18
C ALA A 271 -18.10 16.37 -11.38
N SER A 272 -19.00 16.40 -10.39
CA SER A 272 -20.21 17.24 -10.43
C SER A 272 -19.90 18.73 -10.38
N GLN A 273 -18.97 19.16 -9.53
CA GLN A 273 -18.56 20.56 -9.41
C GLN A 273 -17.88 21.07 -10.69
N PHE A 274 -16.97 20.30 -11.29
CA PHE A 274 -16.34 20.64 -12.58
C PHE A 274 -17.39 20.70 -13.71
N ALA A 275 -18.33 19.75 -13.77
CA ALA A 275 -19.41 19.75 -14.74
C ALA A 275 -20.32 20.98 -14.55
N ALA A 276 -20.69 21.33 -13.32
CA ALA A 276 -21.46 22.53 -13.00
C ALA A 276 -20.73 23.83 -13.38
N ALA A 277 -19.39 23.82 -13.31
CA ALA A 277 -18.53 24.92 -13.79
C ALA A 277 -18.37 24.99 -15.31
N GLY A 278 -18.95 24.04 -16.05
CA GLY A 278 -18.98 24.05 -17.52
C GLY A 278 -17.89 23.21 -18.20
N PHE A 279 -17.16 22.39 -17.45
CA PHE A 279 -16.18 21.48 -18.05
C PHE A 279 -16.82 20.21 -18.62
N GLU A 280 -16.26 19.70 -19.69
CA GLU A 280 -16.42 18.29 -20.08
C GLU A 280 -15.49 17.45 -19.19
N VAL A 281 -16.07 16.56 -18.37
CA VAL A 281 -15.34 15.85 -17.32
C VAL A 281 -15.20 14.38 -17.63
N GLN A 282 -14.01 13.83 -17.39
CA GLN A 282 -13.73 12.40 -17.36
C GLN A 282 -13.02 12.06 -16.04
N SER A 283 -13.36 10.95 -15.40
CA SER A 283 -12.67 10.46 -14.22
C SER A 283 -11.77 9.26 -14.57
N CYS A 284 -10.52 9.32 -14.11
CA CYS A 284 -9.54 8.24 -14.17
C CYS A 284 -9.37 7.66 -12.77
N LEU A 285 -10.00 6.51 -12.50
CA LEU A 285 -9.98 5.83 -11.19
C LEU A 285 -8.73 4.92 -11.05
N GLU A 286 -7.56 5.50 -11.27
CA GLU A 286 -6.28 4.80 -11.20
C GLU A 286 -5.40 5.45 -10.13
N GLY A 287 -5.03 4.64 -9.09
CA GLY A 287 -4.10 5.08 -8.05
C GLY A 287 -2.65 5.11 -8.54
N LEU A 288 -1.79 5.86 -7.86
CA LEU A 288 -0.38 5.99 -8.24
C LEU A 288 0.37 4.64 -8.20
N GLY A 289 0.00 3.73 -7.28
CA GLY A 289 0.59 2.39 -7.21
C GLY A 289 0.21 1.44 -8.36
N GLN A 290 -0.43 1.95 -9.44
CA GLN A 290 -0.60 1.24 -10.71
C GLN A 290 0.45 1.65 -11.74
N VAL A 291 1.27 2.65 -11.41
CA VAL A 291 2.29 3.20 -12.31
C VAL A 291 3.63 2.59 -11.93
N SER A 292 4.15 1.72 -12.75
CA SER A 292 5.40 0.98 -12.49
C SER A 292 6.58 1.91 -12.13
N ALA A 293 6.69 3.08 -12.77
CA ALA A 293 7.72 4.05 -12.44
C ALA A 293 7.57 4.63 -11.01
N ILE A 294 6.35 4.64 -10.44
CA ILE A 294 6.12 5.01 -9.03
C ILE A 294 6.54 3.86 -8.11
N ASP A 295 6.27 2.61 -8.50
CA ASP A 295 6.67 1.43 -7.74
C ASP A 295 8.21 1.34 -7.67
N ASP A 296 8.92 1.70 -8.75
CA ASP A 296 10.38 1.80 -8.81
C ASP A 296 10.95 2.81 -7.80
N ILE A 297 10.25 3.93 -7.53
CA ILE A 297 10.67 4.90 -6.50
C ILE A 297 10.61 4.27 -5.10
N TYR A 298 9.54 3.54 -4.77
CA TYR A 298 9.47 2.82 -3.50
C TYR A 298 10.56 1.76 -3.37
N VAL A 299 10.88 1.05 -4.46
CA VAL A 299 11.99 0.09 -4.50
C VAL A 299 13.33 0.79 -4.24
N ALA A 300 13.55 1.99 -4.77
CA ALA A 300 14.75 2.78 -4.51
C ALA A 300 14.81 3.25 -3.03
N HIS A 301 13.69 3.67 -2.45
CA HIS A 301 13.62 4.04 -1.03
C HIS A 301 13.93 2.85 -0.10
N VAL A 302 13.53 1.63 -0.47
CA VAL A 302 13.95 0.41 0.24
C VAL A 302 15.46 0.22 0.16
N ALA A 303 16.09 0.46 -1.01
CA ALA A 303 17.56 0.38 -1.14
C ALA A 303 18.28 1.35 -0.20
N ASP A 304 17.78 2.58 -0.12
CA ASP A 304 18.35 3.61 0.74
C ASP A 304 18.18 3.26 2.23
N ALA A 305 17.03 2.72 2.61
CA ALA A 305 16.77 2.24 3.96
C ALA A 305 17.68 1.04 4.34
N ILE A 306 17.92 0.10 3.44
CA ILE A 306 18.88 -0.99 3.63
C ILE A 306 20.29 -0.44 3.78
N ALA A 307 20.69 0.52 2.95
CA ALA A 307 22.01 1.14 3.05
C ALA A 307 22.20 1.92 4.35
N ALA A 308 21.14 2.50 4.91
CA ALA A 308 21.14 3.15 6.21
C ALA A 308 21.25 2.16 7.37
N ALA A 309 20.60 0.99 7.27
CA ALA A 309 20.66 -0.09 8.27
C ALA A 309 22.06 -0.70 8.42
N GLY A 310 22.85 -0.71 7.36
CA GLY A 310 24.22 -1.27 7.34
C GLY A 310 25.31 -0.35 7.88
N LYS A 311 24.96 0.86 8.36
CA LYS A 311 25.91 1.85 8.92
C LYS A 311 25.89 1.82 10.44
#